data_785a9d2fe3ea08d2d9a46f00da81eeb9
#
_entry.id   785a9d2fe3ea08d2d9a46f00da81eeb9
#
_cell.length_a   1.000
_cell.length_b   1.000
_cell.length_c   1.000
_cell.angle_alpha   90.00
_cell.angle_beta   90.00
_cell.angle_gamma   90.00
#
_symmetry.space_group_name_H-M   'P 1'
#
loop_
_entity.id
_entity.type
_entity.pdbx_description
1 polymer ?
#
loop_
_entity_poly.entity_id
_entity_poly.type
_entity_poly.pdbx_seq_one_letter_code
_entity_poly.pdbx_strand_id
1 'polypeptide(L)'
;MQAVTTKRVLWDRVFRGDADRLYAKIPPDNAVKRALIFDANPRVHRIVFICVPHRGSDLAINWIGSFGTALISLPGKLLSGAADVVTAPLQRDVGLKHMPTGINGLSPRSPVLLGLDTLPIDAPYHSIVGDRGRGDTPNSSDGVVAYWSSHLTGAQSELIVPRIWST
;
A
#
# COMPACT_ATOMS: atom_id res chain seq x y z
N MET A 1 -5.51 -0.61 5.92
CA MET A 1 -6.54 -1.45 5.27
C MET A 1 -7.71 -1.81 6.19
N GLN A 2 -7.54 -1.97 7.52
CA GLN A 2 -8.64 -2.40 8.42
C GLN A 2 -9.81 -1.41 8.60
N ALA A 3 -9.70 -0.19 8.13
CA ALA A 3 -10.76 0.83 8.22
C ALA A 3 -11.34 1.21 6.86
N VAL A 4 -11.28 0.30 5.90
CA VAL A 4 -11.79 0.52 4.55
C VAL A 4 -12.60 -0.70 4.12
N THR A 5 -13.75 -0.47 3.51
CA THR A 5 -14.56 -1.51 2.87
C THR A 5 -14.30 -1.49 1.37
N THR A 6 -13.70 -2.55 0.83
CA THR A 6 -13.23 -2.56 -0.56
C THR A 6 -14.28 -3.02 -1.56
N LYS A 7 -15.28 -3.80 -1.11
CA LYS A 7 -16.18 -4.50 -2.03
C LYS A 7 -15.37 -5.18 -3.15
N ARG A 8 -15.60 -4.82 -4.40
CA ARG A 8 -14.84 -5.32 -5.55
C ARG A 8 -13.86 -4.31 -6.16
N VAL A 9 -13.75 -3.10 -5.62
CA VAL A 9 -12.98 -2.00 -6.25
C VAL A 9 -11.52 -2.36 -6.46
N LEU A 10 -10.86 -2.95 -5.45
CA LEU A 10 -9.46 -3.37 -5.61
C LEU A 10 -9.31 -4.54 -6.57
N TRP A 11 -10.22 -5.51 -6.49
CA TRP A 11 -10.24 -6.65 -7.40
C TRP A 11 -10.33 -6.22 -8.86
N ASP A 12 -11.33 -5.40 -9.18
CA ASP A 12 -11.60 -4.94 -10.54
C ASP A 12 -10.45 -4.08 -11.07
N ARG A 13 -9.83 -3.29 -10.21
CA ARG A 13 -8.67 -2.46 -10.60
C ARG A 13 -7.40 -3.27 -10.83
N VAL A 14 -7.16 -4.30 -10.05
CA VAL A 14 -5.98 -5.18 -10.19
C VAL A 14 -6.11 -6.06 -11.44
N PHE A 15 -7.25 -6.67 -11.65
CA PHE A 15 -7.45 -7.66 -12.71
C PHE A 15 -8.09 -7.10 -14.00
N ARG A 16 -8.60 -5.88 -13.96
CA ARG A 16 -9.15 -5.17 -15.14
C ARG A 16 -10.08 -6.05 -16.00
N GLY A 17 -9.73 -6.28 -17.28
CA GLY A 17 -10.56 -7.04 -18.22
C GLY A 17 -10.81 -8.51 -17.86
N ASP A 18 -9.99 -9.09 -17.00
CA ASP A 18 -10.14 -10.48 -16.52
C ASP A 18 -10.89 -10.58 -15.17
N ALA A 19 -11.30 -9.46 -14.58
CA ALA A 19 -11.84 -9.41 -13.22
C ALA A 19 -13.02 -10.35 -12.99
N ASP A 20 -14.00 -10.38 -13.89
CA ASP A 20 -15.19 -11.22 -13.74
C ASP A 20 -14.88 -12.70 -13.94
N ARG A 21 -14.06 -13.03 -14.94
CA ARG A 21 -13.62 -14.39 -15.19
C ARG A 21 -12.89 -14.98 -14.00
N LEU A 22 -11.95 -14.22 -13.43
CA LEU A 22 -11.17 -14.64 -12.27
C LEU A 22 -12.01 -14.67 -10.99
N TYR A 23 -12.94 -13.74 -10.85
CA TYR A 23 -13.85 -13.72 -9.70
C TYR A 23 -14.72 -14.96 -9.65
N ALA A 24 -15.22 -15.44 -10.78
CA ALA A 24 -16.00 -16.67 -10.87
C ALA A 24 -15.15 -17.93 -10.64
N LYS A 25 -13.92 -17.96 -11.17
CA LYS A 25 -13.04 -19.11 -11.12
C LYS A 25 -12.37 -19.34 -9.76
N ILE A 26 -12.01 -18.26 -9.07
CA ILE A 26 -11.25 -18.31 -7.80
C ILE A 26 -12.22 -18.51 -6.63
N PRO A 27 -12.00 -19.50 -5.75
CA PRO A 27 -12.85 -19.74 -4.58
C PRO A 27 -12.93 -18.54 -3.62
N PRO A 28 -14.03 -18.37 -2.87
CA PRO A 28 -14.21 -17.25 -1.93
C PRO A 28 -13.16 -17.18 -0.83
N ASP A 29 -12.68 -18.32 -0.36
CA ASP A 29 -11.68 -18.48 0.70
C ASP A 29 -10.24 -18.30 0.24
N ASN A 30 -10.03 -18.10 -1.06
CA ASN A 30 -8.71 -17.89 -1.63
C ASN A 30 -8.04 -16.64 -1.03
N ALA A 31 -6.76 -16.75 -0.70
CA ALA A 31 -5.98 -15.68 -0.06
C ALA A 31 -5.98 -14.37 -0.84
N VAL A 32 -5.93 -14.43 -2.18
CA VAL A 32 -5.94 -13.24 -3.05
C VAL A 32 -7.30 -12.56 -3.02
N LYS A 33 -8.39 -13.33 -3.06
CA LYS A 33 -9.74 -12.78 -2.92
C LYS A 33 -9.91 -12.09 -1.57
N ARG A 34 -9.49 -12.74 -0.48
CA ARG A 34 -9.52 -12.17 0.88
C ARG A 34 -8.62 -10.94 1.04
N ALA A 35 -7.50 -10.86 0.34
CA ALA A 35 -6.59 -9.73 0.38
C ALA A 35 -7.12 -8.49 -0.38
N LEU A 36 -7.95 -8.68 -1.40
CA LEU A 36 -8.48 -7.61 -2.24
C LEU A 36 -9.94 -7.26 -1.96
N ILE A 37 -10.69 -8.17 -1.33
CA ILE A 37 -12.12 -8.00 -1.02
C ILE A 37 -12.30 -8.21 0.48
N PHE A 38 -12.53 -7.12 1.20
CA PHE A 38 -12.69 -7.13 2.65
C PHE A 38 -13.56 -5.95 3.12
N ASP A 39 -14.09 -6.08 4.32
CA ASP A 39 -14.86 -5.05 4.99
C ASP A 39 -14.02 -4.36 6.07
N ALA A 40 -14.39 -3.11 6.37
CA ALA A 40 -13.81 -2.38 7.48
C ALA A 40 -14.03 -3.13 8.81
N ASN A 41 -13.02 -3.15 9.65
CA ASN A 41 -13.12 -3.73 10.98
C ASN A 41 -13.84 -2.75 11.92
N PRO A 42 -15.04 -3.07 12.42
CA PRO A 42 -15.83 -2.16 13.27
C PRO A 42 -15.18 -1.86 14.63
N ARG A 43 -14.12 -2.60 14.98
CA ARG A 43 -13.34 -2.35 16.21
C ARG A 43 -12.27 -1.27 16.05
N VAL A 44 -12.05 -0.78 14.83
CA VAL A 44 -11.13 0.34 14.58
C VAL A 44 -11.89 1.64 14.78
N HIS A 45 -11.71 2.27 15.93
CA HIS A 45 -12.42 3.50 16.29
C HIS A 45 -11.65 4.78 15.93
N ARG A 46 -10.33 4.68 15.72
CA ARG A 46 -9.46 5.81 15.38
C ARG A 46 -8.17 5.33 14.74
N ILE A 47 -7.61 6.14 13.84
CA ILE A 47 -6.37 5.84 13.15
C ILE A 47 -5.44 7.04 13.28
N VAL A 48 -4.15 6.76 13.44
CA VAL A 48 -3.07 7.74 13.30
C VAL A 48 -2.12 7.25 12.21
N PHE A 49 -2.05 7.97 11.12
CA PHE A 49 -1.10 7.71 10.04
C PHE A 49 0.19 8.49 10.31
N ILE A 50 1.33 7.81 10.26
CA ILE A 50 2.64 8.41 10.50
C ILE A 50 3.50 8.18 9.27
N CYS A 51 3.77 9.23 8.51
CA CYS A 51 4.58 9.20 7.27
C CYS A 51 4.16 8.08 6.30
N VAL A 52 2.85 7.83 6.19
CA VAL A 52 2.33 6.72 5.38
C VAL A 52 2.27 7.14 3.91
N PRO A 53 2.87 6.37 2.98
CA PRO A 53 2.80 6.66 1.54
C PRO A 53 1.48 6.16 0.94
N HIS A 54 0.37 6.86 1.20
CA HIS A 54 -0.97 6.46 0.71
C HIS A 54 -1.03 6.36 -0.82
N ARG A 55 -0.29 7.24 -1.51
CA ARG A 55 -0.19 7.27 -2.98
C ARG A 55 1.14 6.75 -3.50
N GLY A 56 1.90 6.06 -2.64
CA GLY A 56 3.21 5.51 -2.98
C GLY A 56 4.35 6.50 -2.87
N SER A 57 5.54 6.06 -3.24
CA SER A 57 6.76 6.86 -3.21
C SER A 57 7.73 6.44 -4.31
N ASP A 58 8.10 7.39 -5.17
CA ASP A 58 9.14 7.17 -6.19
C ASP A 58 10.53 7.03 -5.54
N LEU A 59 10.75 7.74 -4.43
CA LEU A 59 12.03 7.67 -3.69
C LEU A 59 12.19 6.34 -2.96
N ALA A 60 11.09 5.76 -2.44
CA ALA A 60 11.14 4.45 -1.83
C ALA A 60 11.61 3.39 -2.83
N ILE A 61 11.20 3.47 -4.08
CA ILE A 61 11.64 2.54 -5.14
C ILE A 61 13.15 2.69 -5.38
N ASN A 62 13.65 3.91 -5.51
CA ASN A 62 15.06 4.18 -5.76
C ASN A 62 15.94 3.87 -4.54
N TRP A 63 15.48 4.20 -3.34
CA TRP A 63 16.20 3.98 -2.08
C TRP A 63 16.28 2.49 -1.71
N ILE A 64 15.19 1.74 -1.91
CA ILE A 64 15.14 0.29 -1.66
C ILE A 64 16.00 -0.46 -2.69
N GLY A 65 16.13 0.04 -3.92
CA GLY A 65 17.11 -0.49 -4.87
C GLY A 65 18.55 -0.40 -4.36
N SER A 66 18.88 0.59 -3.55
CA SER A 66 20.22 0.79 -2.96
C SER A 66 20.41 0.07 -1.61
N PHE A 67 19.35 -0.12 -0.82
CA PHE A 67 19.38 -0.76 0.51
C PHE A 67 18.68 -2.13 0.55
N GLY A 68 17.93 -2.46 -0.47
CA GLY A 68 17.09 -3.68 -0.51
C GLY A 68 17.89 -4.98 -0.44
N THR A 69 19.16 -4.97 -0.81
CA THR A 69 20.05 -6.12 -0.65
C THR A 69 20.42 -6.39 0.82
N ALA A 70 20.41 -5.39 1.69
CA ALA A 70 20.74 -5.54 3.10
C ALA A 70 19.54 -5.91 3.99
N LEU A 71 18.32 -5.52 3.60
CA LEU A 71 17.09 -5.79 4.40
C LEU A 71 16.39 -7.08 3.99
N ILE A 72 16.70 -7.66 2.83
CA ILE A 72 16.13 -8.92 2.33
C ILE A 72 17.04 -10.12 2.71
N SER A 73 17.73 -10.05 3.79
CA SER A 73 18.30 -11.22 4.45
C SER A 73 17.28 -11.89 5.40
N LEU A 74 16.00 -11.85 5.05
CA LEU A 74 15.03 -12.79 5.61
C LEU A 74 15.39 -14.18 5.09
N PRO A 75 15.51 -15.19 5.98
CA PRO A 75 15.83 -16.54 5.57
C PRO A 75 14.90 -16.96 4.42
N GLY A 76 15.46 -17.32 3.27
CA GLY A 76 14.71 -17.63 2.06
C GLY A 76 13.65 -18.73 2.23
N LYS A 77 13.70 -19.47 3.34
CA LYS A 77 12.69 -20.45 3.74
C LYS A 77 11.34 -19.86 4.20
N LEU A 78 11.31 -18.59 4.63
CA LEU A 78 10.06 -17.90 4.97
C LEU A 78 9.40 -17.25 3.74
N LEU A 79 10.20 -16.92 2.72
CA LEU A 79 9.69 -16.33 1.47
C LEU A 79 9.23 -17.40 0.49
N SER A 80 9.91 -18.54 0.39
CA SER A 80 9.55 -19.64 -0.51
C SER A 80 8.24 -20.30 -0.10
N GLY A 81 8.04 -20.57 1.20
CA GLY A 81 6.84 -21.27 1.66
C GLY A 81 5.53 -20.47 1.49
N ALA A 82 5.56 -19.15 1.62
CA ALA A 82 4.37 -18.31 1.43
C ALA A 82 4.14 -17.94 -0.05
N ALA A 83 5.21 -17.78 -0.82
CA ALA A 83 5.12 -17.43 -2.23
C ALA A 83 4.64 -18.62 -3.07
N ASP A 84 5.18 -19.81 -2.87
CA ASP A 84 4.88 -20.98 -3.71
C ASP A 84 3.46 -21.51 -3.53
N VAL A 85 2.88 -21.39 -2.34
CA VAL A 85 1.50 -21.86 -2.07
C VAL A 85 0.44 -20.93 -2.67
N VAL A 86 0.71 -19.62 -2.74
CA VAL A 86 -0.25 -18.61 -3.23
C VAL A 86 -0.05 -18.29 -4.71
N THR A 87 1.17 -18.39 -5.21
CA THR A 87 1.54 -17.84 -6.53
C THR A 87 1.53 -18.85 -7.67
N ALA A 88 1.87 -20.12 -7.41
CA ALA A 88 2.01 -21.11 -8.47
C ALA A 88 0.71 -21.36 -9.29
N PRO A 89 -0.47 -21.50 -8.67
CA PRO A 89 -1.71 -21.62 -9.43
C PRO A 89 -2.11 -20.34 -10.16
N LEU A 90 -1.86 -19.17 -9.52
CA LEU A 90 -2.19 -17.87 -10.10
C LEU A 90 -1.29 -17.46 -11.26
N GLN A 91 0.01 -17.76 -11.19
CA GLN A 91 0.95 -17.50 -12.28
C GLN A 91 0.59 -18.28 -13.56
N ARG A 92 0.17 -19.54 -13.42
CA ARG A 92 -0.24 -20.36 -14.56
C ARG A 92 -1.58 -19.93 -15.17
N ASP A 93 -2.55 -19.57 -14.32
CA ASP A 93 -3.91 -19.30 -14.76
C ASP A 93 -4.17 -17.85 -15.16
N VAL A 94 -3.38 -16.89 -14.65
CA VAL A 94 -3.61 -15.45 -14.82
C VAL A 94 -2.54 -14.77 -15.66
N GLY A 95 -1.45 -15.46 -16.00
CA GLY A 95 -0.35 -14.89 -16.79
C GLY A 95 0.38 -13.73 -16.10
N LEU A 96 0.28 -13.64 -14.78
CA LEU A 96 1.01 -12.65 -13.99
C LEU A 96 2.50 -12.98 -14.03
N LYS A 97 3.23 -12.26 -14.86
CA LYS A 97 4.69 -12.44 -15.02
C LYS A 97 5.48 -12.10 -13.77
N HIS A 98 4.92 -11.30 -12.86
CA HIS A 98 5.55 -10.93 -11.58
C HIS A 98 4.47 -10.69 -10.51
N MET A 99 4.62 -11.35 -9.36
CA MET A 99 3.86 -10.96 -8.16
C MET A 99 4.35 -9.60 -7.67
N PRO A 100 3.46 -8.69 -7.27
CA PRO A 100 3.87 -7.45 -6.64
C PRO A 100 4.65 -7.77 -5.37
N THR A 101 5.94 -7.50 -5.35
CA THR A 101 6.70 -7.48 -4.10
C THR A 101 6.20 -6.32 -3.23
N GLY A 102 6.45 -6.35 -1.92
CA GLY A 102 6.09 -5.23 -1.05
C GLY A 102 6.63 -3.88 -1.55
N ILE A 103 7.76 -3.89 -2.25
CA ILE A 103 8.39 -2.72 -2.89
C ILE A 103 7.58 -2.23 -4.08
N ASN A 104 7.18 -3.12 -4.99
CA ASN A 104 6.35 -2.77 -6.14
C ASN A 104 4.96 -2.29 -5.70
N GLY A 105 4.50 -2.75 -4.53
CA GLY A 105 3.28 -2.29 -3.89
C GLY A 105 3.31 -0.82 -3.48
N LEU A 106 4.51 -0.25 -3.21
CA LEU A 106 4.71 1.16 -2.87
C LEU A 106 4.87 2.08 -4.10
N SER A 107 4.83 1.54 -5.30
CA SER A 107 4.86 2.36 -6.52
C SER A 107 3.62 3.27 -6.59
N PRO A 108 3.76 4.55 -6.95
CA PRO A 108 2.62 5.42 -7.24
C PRO A 108 1.69 4.91 -8.35
N ARG A 109 2.18 3.96 -9.16
CA ARG A 109 1.40 3.28 -10.20
C ARG A 109 0.76 1.98 -9.74
N SER A 110 0.90 1.64 -8.46
CA SER A 110 0.30 0.42 -7.90
C SER A 110 -1.23 0.45 -8.05
N PRO A 111 -1.83 -0.52 -8.74
CA PRO A 111 -3.28 -0.56 -8.90
C PRO A 111 -4.01 -0.72 -7.56
N VAL A 112 -3.36 -1.31 -6.56
CA VAL A 112 -3.90 -1.43 -5.19
C VAL A 112 -3.93 -0.07 -4.51
N LEU A 113 -2.83 0.71 -4.52
CA LEU A 113 -2.81 2.05 -3.92
C LEU A 113 -3.79 2.98 -4.63
N LEU A 114 -3.79 2.98 -5.96
CA LEU A 114 -4.73 3.77 -6.75
C LEU A 114 -6.20 3.37 -6.49
N GLY A 115 -6.46 2.11 -6.14
CA GLY A 115 -7.78 1.65 -5.74
C GLY A 115 -8.14 2.12 -4.33
N LEU A 116 -7.22 1.98 -3.38
CA LEU A 116 -7.42 2.40 -1.99
C LEU A 116 -7.64 3.91 -1.86
N ASP A 117 -6.94 4.73 -2.64
CA ASP A 117 -7.06 6.20 -2.63
C ASP A 117 -8.47 6.68 -3.05
N THR A 118 -9.25 5.84 -3.71
CA THR A 118 -10.64 6.15 -4.10
C THR A 118 -11.68 5.73 -3.06
N LEU A 119 -11.29 5.02 -2.02
CA LEU A 119 -12.20 4.47 -1.03
C LEU A 119 -12.23 5.33 0.22
N PRO A 120 -13.42 5.54 0.82
CA PRO A 120 -13.53 6.25 2.08
C PRO A 120 -12.87 5.45 3.22
N ILE A 121 -12.36 6.18 4.19
CA ILE A 121 -11.87 5.61 5.45
C ILE A 121 -13.03 5.66 6.45
N ASP A 122 -13.45 4.49 6.93
CA ASP A 122 -14.65 4.33 7.77
C ASP A 122 -14.43 4.66 9.27
N ALA A 123 -13.28 5.26 9.62
CA ALA A 123 -12.97 5.67 10.98
C ALA A 123 -12.33 7.06 11.00
N PRO A 124 -12.53 7.86 12.06
CA PRO A 124 -11.81 9.12 12.24
C PRO A 124 -10.29 8.90 12.21
N TYR A 125 -9.58 9.78 11.52
CA TYR A 125 -8.12 9.64 11.40
C TYR A 125 -7.38 10.97 11.53
N HIS A 126 -6.11 10.83 11.89
CA HIS A 126 -5.14 11.91 12.04
C HIS A 126 -3.89 11.58 11.24
N SER A 127 -3.19 12.58 10.75
CA SER A 127 -1.95 12.42 10.00
C SER A 127 -0.78 13.10 10.72
N ILE A 128 0.35 12.42 10.75
CA ILE A 128 1.66 12.99 11.12
C ILE A 128 2.55 12.87 9.89
N VAL A 129 3.01 13.99 9.38
CA VAL A 129 3.79 14.08 8.16
C VAL A 129 5.16 14.68 8.47
N GLY A 130 6.22 14.02 8.05
CA GLY A 130 7.58 14.53 8.22
C GLY A 130 7.93 15.56 7.14
N ASP A 131 8.65 16.62 7.56
CA ASP A 131 9.17 17.64 6.67
C ASP A 131 10.67 17.83 6.90
N ARG A 132 11.47 17.65 5.85
CA ARG A 132 12.92 17.90 5.88
C ARG A 132 13.32 19.35 5.66
N GLY A 133 12.38 20.27 5.53
CA GLY A 133 12.64 21.67 5.31
C GLY A 133 13.21 21.99 3.91
N ARG A 134 12.99 21.11 2.95
CA ARG A 134 13.40 21.32 1.55
C ARG A 134 12.23 21.72 0.66
N GLY A 135 11.58 22.78 1.00
CA GLY A 135 10.41 23.30 0.30
C GLY A 135 9.26 23.50 1.25
N ASP A 136 8.35 24.35 0.82
CA ASP A 136 7.11 24.55 1.53
C ASP A 136 6.14 23.41 1.22
N THR A 137 5.30 23.07 2.19
CA THR A 137 4.11 22.27 1.93
C THR A 137 3.32 22.92 0.78
N PRO A 138 2.97 22.18 -0.29
CA PRO A 138 2.91 20.74 -0.46
C PRO A 138 4.16 20.08 -1.11
N ASN A 139 5.25 20.80 -1.31
CA ASN A 139 6.45 20.30 -2.00
C ASN A 139 7.45 19.62 -1.04
N SER A 140 7.13 19.57 0.25
CA SER A 140 7.98 18.97 1.27
C SER A 140 7.96 17.44 1.23
N SER A 141 8.91 16.84 1.94
CA SER A 141 9.06 15.39 2.08
C SER A 141 9.81 15.08 3.37
N ASP A 142 9.56 13.94 3.97
CA ASP A 142 10.39 13.39 5.05
C ASP A 142 11.72 12.81 4.53
N GLY A 143 11.90 12.82 3.22
CA GLY A 143 13.05 12.27 2.49
C GLY A 143 12.81 10.90 1.88
N VAL A 144 11.70 10.26 2.17
CA VAL A 144 11.25 9.00 1.59
C VAL A 144 9.83 9.16 1.02
N VAL A 145 8.95 9.80 1.77
CA VAL A 145 7.55 10.00 1.41
C VAL A 145 7.30 11.49 1.19
N ALA A 146 6.87 11.84 0.00
CA ALA A 146 6.48 13.21 -0.31
C ALA A 146 5.16 13.58 0.39
N TYR A 147 5.00 14.86 0.74
CA TYR A 147 3.80 15.38 1.39
C TYR A 147 2.52 14.99 0.64
N TRP A 148 2.48 15.17 -0.68
CA TRP A 148 1.32 14.83 -1.51
C TRP A 148 0.87 13.36 -1.37
N SER A 149 1.79 12.48 -1.01
CA SER A 149 1.51 11.06 -0.80
C SER A 149 1.06 10.73 0.62
N SER A 150 1.54 11.47 1.62
CA SER A 150 1.16 11.30 3.04
C SER A 150 -0.10 12.06 3.42
N HIS A 151 -0.34 13.21 2.78
CA HIS A 151 -1.50 14.04 3.06
C HIS A 151 -2.80 13.37 2.65
N LEU A 152 -3.78 13.35 3.54
CA LEU A 152 -5.14 12.86 3.28
C LEU A 152 -6.16 13.97 3.55
N THR A 153 -6.89 14.35 2.53
CA THR A 153 -8.02 15.25 2.67
C THR A 153 -9.10 14.59 3.55
N GLY A 154 -9.55 15.27 4.60
CA GLY A 154 -10.53 14.74 5.55
C GLY A 154 -9.92 14.20 6.85
N ALA A 155 -8.61 14.29 7.05
CA ALA A 155 -8.01 14.07 8.37
C ALA A 155 -8.57 15.07 9.38
N GLN A 156 -8.94 14.60 10.58
CA GLN A 156 -9.40 15.46 11.67
C GLN A 156 -8.31 16.42 12.17
N SER A 157 -7.05 15.99 12.05
CA SER A 157 -5.89 16.86 12.26
C SER A 157 -4.71 16.34 11.45
N GLU A 158 -3.83 17.26 11.08
CA GLU A 158 -2.55 16.97 10.46
C GLU A 158 -1.45 17.68 11.24
N LEU A 159 -0.43 16.95 11.64
CA LEU A 159 0.76 17.48 12.28
C LEU A 159 1.94 17.35 11.33
N ILE A 160 2.51 18.49 10.93
CA ILE A 160 3.76 18.52 10.17
C ILE A 160 4.92 18.60 11.15
N VAL A 161 5.81 17.61 11.11
CA VAL A 161 6.98 17.51 11.98
C VAL A 161 8.21 17.94 11.20
N PRO A 162 8.76 19.13 11.47
CA PRO A 162 9.98 19.58 10.83
C PRO A 162 11.18 18.78 11.32
N ARG A 163 12.19 18.64 10.48
CA ARG A 163 13.46 18.07 10.90
C ARG A 163 14.10 18.98 11.96
N ILE A 164 14.24 18.48 13.15
CA ILE A 164 15.06 19.12 14.19
C ILE A 164 16.53 18.84 13.83
N TRP A 165 17.24 19.87 13.41
CA TRP A 165 18.69 19.78 13.24
C TRP A 165 19.30 19.67 14.64
N SER A 166 19.86 18.52 14.98
CA SER A 166 20.84 18.47 16.07
C SER A 166 22.10 19.18 15.56
N THR A 167 22.39 20.34 16.12
CA THR A 167 23.67 21.04 15.98
C THR A 167 24.81 20.17 16.48
#